data_03da3802f357dd38ed94201cc271209a
#
_entry.id   03da3802f357dd38ed94201cc271209a
#
_cell.length_a   1.000
_cell.length_b   1.000
_cell.length_c   1.000
_cell.angle_alpha   90.00
_cell.angle_beta   90.00
_cell.angle_gamma   90.00
#
_symmetry.space_group_name_H-M   'P 1'
#
loop_
_entity.id
_entity.type
_entity.pdbx_description
1 polymer ?
#
loop_
_entity_poly.entity_id
_entity_poly.type
_entity_poly.pdbx_seq_one_letter_code
_entity_poly.pdbx_strand_id
1 'polypeptide(L)'
;YLTPSYTIQFPEVKRVIGHYYSKIYNHDNLIKDKHGVQDRFIENFISWFNKGHFKVKGLRDFKHVYITNGVSEAISMAITEHRLRPEVISDDYPGYIAQYIMLTKAGIMNKNRTPFISLPFYDTADEHPQTQNLLKQNTFVDMAWAGGSGLKKTYDLSKVGYVAFSFSKMFGIQYHRVGILFSKKPINTLEMYKKEAYVNLAGVDLV
;
A
#
# COMPACT_ATOMS: atom_id res chain seq x y z
N TYR A 1 -0.60 22.13 -12.14
CA TYR A 1 0.76 21.63 -12.46
C TYR A 1 1.12 20.61 -11.38
N LEU A 2 0.99 19.31 -11.70
CA LEU A 2 1.55 18.25 -10.87
C LEU A 2 3.07 18.34 -11.03
N THR A 3 3.76 18.91 -10.07
CA THR A 3 5.21 18.75 -9.97
C THR A 3 5.47 17.25 -9.83
N PRO A 4 6.29 16.64 -10.69
CA PRO A 4 6.65 15.25 -10.51
C PRO A 4 7.34 15.13 -9.15
N SER A 5 6.73 14.39 -8.23
CA SER A 5 7.36 14.09 -6.95
C SER A 5 8.56 13.21 -7.24
N TYR A 6 9.72 13.80 -7.42
CA TYR A 6 10.96 13.06 -7.51
C TYR A 6 11.20 12.37 -6.17
N THR A 7 11.06 11.08 -6.16
CA THR A 7 11.44 10.29 -5.01
C THR A 7 12.95 10.32 -4.91
N ILE A 8 13.48 10.87 -3.84
CA ILE A 8 14.92 10.85 -3.58
C ILE A 8 15.31 9.39 -3.36
N GLN A 9 16.13 8.89 -4.26
CA GLN A 9 16.68 7.54 -4.11
C GLN A 9 18.01 7.64 -3.38
N PHE A 10 18.06 7.08 -2.17
CA PHE A 10 19.28 7.05 -1.38
C PHE A 10 20.39 6.27 -2.10
N PRO A 11 21.68 6.69 -1.98
CA PRO A 11 22.81 6.00 -2.60
C PRO A 11 22.88 4.51 -2.24
N GLU A 12 22.54 4.16 -1.00
CA GLU A 12 22.48 2.78 -0.50
C GLU A 12 21.44 1.96 -1.25
N VAL A 13 20.25 2.51 -1.49
CA VAL A 13 19.18 1.85 -2.24
C VAL A 13 19.62 1.63 -3.68
N LYS A 14 20.24 2.63 -4.33
CA LYS A 14 20.80 2.47 -5.68
C LYS A 14 21.82 1.34 -5.76
N ARG A 15 22.71 1.26 -4.75
CA ARG A 15 23.74 0.20 -4.68
C ARG A 15 23.10 -1.18 -4.53
N VAL A 16 22.09 -1.31 -3.68
CA VAL A 16 21.36 -2.58 -3.49
C VAL A 16 20.68 -3.00 -4.78
N ILE A 17 19.96 -2.09 -5.44
CA ILE A 17 19.31 -2.36 -6.73
C ILE A 17 20.35 -2.78 -7.79
N GLY A 18 21.44 -2.03 -7.92
CA GLY A 18 22.51 -2.36 -8.87
C GLY A 18 23.15 -3.73 -8.60
N HIS A 19 23.39 -4.06 -7.34
CA HIS A 19 23.90 -5.36 -6.94
C HIS A 19 22.91 -6.49 -7.23
N TYR A 20 21.62 -6.28 -6.96
CA TYR A 20 20.57 -7.25 -7.22
C TYR A 20 20.51 -7.60 -8.71
N TYR A 21 20.48 -6.59 -9.60
CA TYR A 21 20.43 -6.83 -11.05
C TYR A 21 21.75 -7.27 -11.67
N SER A 22 22.89 -7.06 -11.00
CA SER A 22 24.19 -7.56 -11.46
C SER A 22 24.41 -9.04 -11.13
N LYS A 23 23.76 -9.56 -10.11
CA LYS A 23 23.71 -11.00 -9.86
C LYS A 23 22.72 -11.60 -10.84
N ILE A 24 23.18 -12.57 -11.62
CA ILE A 24 22.35 -13.28 -12.60
C ILE A 24 21.00 -13.62 -11.96
N TYR A 25 20.00 -13.02 -12.52
CA TYR A 25 18.64 -13.11 -12.08
C TYR A 25 18.17 -14.56 -12.18
N ASN A 26 18.13 -15.26 -11.10
CA ASN A 26 17.67 -16.66 -11.11
C ASN A 26 16.14 -16.68 -10.97
N HIS A 27 15.46 -16.32 -12.07
CA HIS A 27 14.01 -16.37 -12.17
C HIS A 27 13.43 -17.73 -11.80
N ASP A 28 14.15 -18.82 -12.10
CA ASP A 28 13.68 -20.16 -11.85
C ASP A 28 13.46 -20.43 -10.36
N ASN A 29 14.31 -19.89 -9.49
CA ASN A 29 14.14 -20.04 -8.05
C ASN A 29 12.94 -19.24 -7.52
N LEU A 30 12.70 -18.03 -8.04
CA LEU A 30 11.52 -17.24 -7.67
C LEU A 30 10.22 -17.92 -8.09
N ILE A 31 10.19 -18.51 -9.30
CA ILE A 31 9.02 -19.21 -9.81
C ILE A 31 8.76 -20.51 -9.02
N LYS A 32 9.80 -21.24 -8.66
CA LYS A 32 9.67 -22.48 -7.88
C LYS A 32 9.10 -22.25 -6.47
N ASP A 33 9.45 -21.14 -5.84
CA ASP A 33 8.99 -20.78 -4.48
C ASP A 33 8.10 -19.54 -4.46
N LYS A 34 7.31 -19.33 -5.50
CA LYS A 34 6.52 -18.10 -5.71
C LYS A 34 5.58 -17.74 -4.54
N HIS A 35 5.04 -18.73 -3.83
CA HIS A 35 4.19 -18.53 -2.66
C HIS A 35 5.02 -18.22 -1.41
N GLY A 36 6.09 -18.96 -1.18
CA GLY A 36 6.99 -18.70 -0.06
C GLY A 36 7.64 -17.32 -0.12
N VAL A 37 7.97 -16.82 -1.31
CA VAL A 37 8.47 -15.45 -1.51
C VAL A 37 7.43 -14.43 -1.03
N GLN A 38 6.16 -14.60 -1.43
CA GLN A 38 5.08 -13.69 -1.00
C GLN A 38 4.88 -13.69 0.51
N ASP A 39 4.81 -14.87 1.12
CA ASP A 39 4.54 -15.02 2.55
C ASP A 39 5.70 -14.44 3.38
N ARG A 40 6.96 -14.74 3.02
CA ARG A 40 8.14 -14.16 3.67
C ARG A 40 8.17 -12.64 3.56
N PHE A 41 7.83 -12.10 2.40
CA PHE A 41 7.80 -10.66 2.19
C PHE A 41 6.80 -9.97 3.13
N ILE A 42 5.58 -10.50 3.24
CA ILE A 42 4.53 -9.96 4.11
C ILE A 42 4.97 -10.00 5.58
N GLU A 43 5.48 -11.15 6.04
CA GLU A 43 5.93 -11.31 7.43
C GLU A 43 7.14 -10.43 7.77
N ASN A 44 8.12 -10.36 6.87
CA ASN A 44 9.27 -9.48 7.01
C ASN A 44 8.85 -8.02 7.08
N PHE A 45 7.92 -7.59 6.21
CA PHE A 45 7.40 -6.24 6.22
C PHE A 45 6.73 -5.88 7.55
N ILE A 46 5.82 -6.72 8.04
CA ILE A 46 5.12 -6.46 9.31
C ILE A 46 6.13 -6.37 10.47
N SER A 47 7.12 -7.26 10.50
CA SER A 47 8.15 -7.28 11.52
C SER A 47 9.07 -6.05 11.44
N TRP A 48 9.50 -5.67 10.23
CA TRP A 48 10.38 -4.52 9.99
C TRP A 48 9.68 -3.21 10.31
N PHE A 49 8.46 -3.02 9.82
CA PHE A 49 7.73 -1.77 9.96
C PHE A 49 7.56 -1.37 11.43
N ASN A 50 7.27 -2.34 12.29
CA ASN A 50 7.08 -2.11 13.72
C ASN A 50 8.39 -1.89 14.52
N LYS A 51 9.57 -2.01 13.90
CA LYS A 51 10.85 -1.65 14.53
C LYS A 51 11.14 -0.14 14.46
N GLY A 52 10.48 0.58 13.54
CA GLY A 52 10.62 2.02 13.36
C GLY A 52 9.99 2.86 14.47
N HIS A 53 10.11 4.19 14.34
CA HIS A 53 9.45 5.14 15.24
C HIS A 53 7.97 5.30 14.92
N PHE A 54 7.60 5.22 13.66
CA PHE A 54 6.23 5.13 13.19
C PHE A 54 5.78 3.68 13.32
N LYS A 55 4.82 3.43 14.20
CA LYS A 55 4.36 2.07 14.50
C LYS A 55 2.86 1.93 14.26
N VAL A 56 2.44 0.73 13.91
CA VAL A 56 1.03 0.38 13.78
C VAL A 56 0.70 -0.88 14.56
N LYS A 57 -0.48 -0.89 15.17
CA LYS A 57 -1.08 -2.07 15.80
C LYS A 57 -2.24 -2.55 14.94
N GLY A 58 -2.59 -3.82 15.04
CA GLY A 58 -3.76 -4.39 14.37
C GLY A 58 -3.53 -4.90 12.95
N LEU A 59 -2.31 -4.82 12.38
CA LEU A 59 -2.06 -5.39 11.04
C LEU A 59 -2.29 -6.91 11.00
N ARG A 60 -1.98 -7.63 12.08
CA ARG A 60 -2.20 -9.08 12.16
C ARG A 60 -3.67 -9.49 12.32
N ASP A 61 -4.57 -8.52 12.55
CA ASP A 61 -6.01 -8.76 12.65
C ASP A 61 -6.69 -8.80 11.26
N PHE A 62 -5.96 -8.45 10.21
CA PHE A 62 -6.47 -8.52 8.84
C PHE A 62 -6.30 -9.94 8.30
N LYS A 63 -7.43 -10.54 7.88
CA LYS A 63 -7.45 -11.91 7.34
C LYS A 63 -6.95 -11.99 5.90
N HIS A 64 -7.05 -10.89 5.16
CA HIS A 64 -6.76 -10.82 3.74
C HIS A 64 -5.61 -9.85 3.52
N VAL A 65 -4.47 -10.39 3.09
CA VAL A 65 -3.26 -9.60 2.81
C VAL A 65 -2.78 -9.93 1.42
N TYR A 66 -2.58 -8.87 0.62
CA TYR A 66 -2.24 -8.98 -0.79
C TYR A 66 -1.04 -8.13 -1.15
N ILE A 67 -0.20 -8.64 -2.01
CA ILE A 67 0.81 -7.85 -2.71
C ILE A 67 0.14 -7.17 -3.91
N THR A 68 0.42 -5.89 -4.10
CA THR A 68 -0.16 -5.08 -5.17
C THR A 68 0.92 -4.32 -5.93
N ASN A 69 0.58 -3.81 -7.11
CA ASN A 69 1.45 -2.92 -7.88
C ASN A 69 1.42 -1.48 -7.33
N GLY A 70 1.63 -1.36 -6.03
CA GLY A 70 1.54 -0.11 -5.27
C GLY A 70 0.12 0.21 -4.79
N VAL A 71 -0.01 1.30 -4.02
CA VAL A 71 -1.29 1.72 -3.42
C VAL A 71 -2.36 2.04 -4.46
N SER A 72 -1.99 2.54 -5.65
CA SER A 72 -2.99 2.87 -6.68
C SER A 72 -3.81 1.65 -7.13
N GLU A 73 -3.18 0.48 -7.29
CA GLU A 73 -3.91 -0.75 -7.58
C GLU A 73 -4.78 -1.17 -6.39
N ALA A 74 -4.25 -1.11 -5.17
CA ALA A 74 -4.99 -1.42 -3.95
C ALA A 74 -6.29 -0.58 -3.84
N ILE A 75 -6.20 0.72 -4.10
CA ILE A 75 -7.34 1.64 -4.11
C ILE A 75 -8.34 1.23 -5.19
N SER A 76 -7.88 1.04 -6.43
CA SER A 76 -8.76 0.69 -7.57
C SER A 76 -9.50 -0.62 -7.32
N MET A 77 -8.82 -1.65 -6.82
CA MET A 77 -9.42 -2.95 -6.52
C MET A 77 -10.45 -2.85 -5.39
N ALA A 78 -10.14 -2.14 -4.30
CA ALA A 78 -11.08 -1.94 -3.19
C ALA A 78 -12.32 -1.15 -3.64
N ILE A 79 -12.14 -0.06 -4.41
CA ILE A 79 -13.25 0.74 -4.94
C ILE A 79 -14.13 -0.13 -5.85
N THR A 80 -13.53 -0.90 -6.75
CA THR A 80 -14.25 -1.68 -7.76
C THR A 80 -15.06 -2.81 -7.12
N GLU A 81 -14.39 -3.67 -6.36
CA GLU A 81 -15.02 -4.90 -5.87
C GLU A 81 -15.93 -4.67 -4.66
N HIS A 82 -15.55 -3.78 -3.77
CA HIS A 82 -16.40 -3.47 -2.60
C HIS A 82 -17.32 -2.28 -2.84
N ARG A 83 -17.33 -1.73 -4.06
CA ARG A 83 -18.19 -0.62 -4.47
C ARG A 83 -18.06 0.58 -3.55
N LEU A 84 -16.81 0.92 -3.17
CA LEU A 84 -16.54 2.01 -2.26
C LEU A 84 -16.76 3.36 -2.97
N ARG A 85 -17.36 4.30 -2.24
CA ARG A 85 -17.41 5.71 -2.62
C ARG A 85 -16.53 6.49 -1.66
N PRO A 86 -15.35 6.96 -2.10
CA PRO A 86 -14.44 7.69 -1.23
C PRO A 86 -15.06 8.96 -0.65
N GLU A 87 -14.99 9.12 0.65
CA GLU A 87 -15.22 10.37 1.37
C GLU A 87 -13.87 10.88 1.83
N VAL A 88 -13.39 11.92 1.18
CA VAL A 88 -12.02 12.43 1.33
C VAL A 88 -12.03 13.73 2.12
N ILE A 89 -11.10 13.89 3.04
CA ILE A 89 -10.88 15.14 3.76
C ILE A 89 -10.32 16.18 2.77
N SER A 90 -10.69 17.47 2.98
CA SER A 90 -10.09 18.56 2.22
C SER A 90 -8.56 18.49 2.28
N ASP A 91 -7.93 18.74 1.14
CA ASP A 91 -6.47 18.81 0.97
C ASP A 91 -5.73 17.46 1.12
N ASP A 92 -6.45 16.35 1.24
CA ASP A 92 -5.86 15.01 1.14
C ASP A 92 -5.59 14.63 -0.33
N TYR A 93 -4.99 13.47 -0.54
CA TYR A 93 -4.52 13.01 -1.85
C TYR A 93 -5.65 12.99 -2.89
N PRO A 94 -5.58 13.82 -3.94
CA PRO A 94 -6.67 13.96 -4.92
C PRO A 94 -6.87 12.72 -5.79
N GLY A 95 -5.90 11.81 -5.80
CA GLY A 95 -5.95 10.57 -6.58
C GLY A 95 -7.09 9.63 -6.17
N TYR A 96 -7.60 9.70 -4.94
CA TYR A 96 -8.76 8.89 -4.51
C TYR A 96 -10.00 9.25 -5.33
N ILE A 97 -10.29 10.54 -5.45
CA ILE A 97 -11.44 11.02 -6.22
C ILE A 97 -11.23 10.81 -7.71
N ALA A 98 -10.01 11.05 -8.22
CA ALA A 98 -9.69 10.83 -9.62
C ALA A 98 -9.92 9.37 -10.04
N GLN A 99 -9.45 8.40 -9.26
CA GLN A 99 -9.68 6.97 -9.51
C GLN A 99 -11.16 6.61 -9.43
N TYR A 100 -11.88 7.11 -8.43
CA TYR A 100 -13.31 6.91 -8.29
C TYR A 100 -14.08 7.42 -9.52
N ILE A 101 -13.77 8.64 -10.00
CA ILE A 101 -14.42 9.23 -11.19
C ILE A 101 -14.14 8.36 -12.43
N MET A 102 -12.90 7.92 -12.63
CA MET A 102 -12.56 7.06 -13.77
C MET A 102 -13.34 5.75 -13.75
N LEU A 103 -13.42 5.09 -12.61
CA LEU A 103 -14.16 3.84 -12.46
C LEU A 103 -15.68 4.03 -12.63
N THR A 104 -16.22 5.14 -12.14
CA THR A 104 -17.64 5.48 -12.32
C THR A 104 -17.97 5.72 -13.80
N LYS A 105 -17.10 6.40 -14.54
CA LYS A 105 -17.24 6.57 -16.00
C LYS A 105 -17.20 5.23 -16.75
N ALA A 106 -16.49 4.26 -16.23
CA ALA A 106 -16.48 2.88 -16.74
C ALA A 106 -17.71 2.05 -16.33
N GLY A 107 -18.75 2.67 -15.75
CA GLY A 107 -19.99 2.00 -15.39
C GLY A 107 -20.02 1.35 -14.01
N ILE A 108 -18.98 1.54 -13.20
CA ILE A 108 -18.93 1.00 -11.83
C ILE A 108 -19.75 1.90 -10.90
N MET A 109 -20.90 1.40 -10.46
CA MET A 109 -21.76 2.11 -9.51
C MET A 109 -21.35 1.80 -8.07
N ASN A 110 -20.83 2.80 -7.37
CA ASN A 110 -20.34 2.69 -6.00
C ASN A 110 -21.34 3.31 -5.01
N LYS A 111 -21.74 2.54 -4.00
CA LYS A 111 -22.77 2.91 -3.03
C LYS A 111 -22.25 3.06 -1.61
N ASN A 112 -21.15 2.38 -1.28
CA ASN A 112 -20.66 2.28 0.09
C ASN A 112 -19.75 3.49 0.40
N ARG A 113 -20.29 4.52 1.03
CA ARG A 113 -19.50 5.65 1.53
C ARG A 113 -18.44 5.14 2.49
N THR A 114 -17.20 5.50 2.23
CA THR A 114 -16.05 5.02 3.00
C THR A 114 -15.06 6.17 3.14
N PRO A 115 -14.69 6.54 4.36
CA PRO A 115 -13.63 7.51 4.56
C PRO A 115 -12.31 7.02 3.97
N PHE A 116 -11.60 7.91 3.27
CA PHE A 116 -10.24 7.69 2.79
C PHE A 116 -9.34 8.73 3.43
N ILE A 117 -8.20 8.29 3.94
CA ILE A 117 -7.21 9.17 4.55
C ILE A 117 -5.80 8.69 4.26
N SER A 118 -4.91 9.62 3.92
CA SER A 118 -3.46 9.35 3.92
C SER A 118 -2.88 9.49 5.33
N LEU A 119 -1.98 8.59 5.68
CA LEU A 119 -1.28 8.61 6.96
C LEU A 119 0.21 8.27 6.75
N PRO A 120 1.14 9.23 6.86
CA PRO A 120 0.91 10.65 7.22
C PRO A 120 0.03 11.38 6.21
N PHE A 121 -0.57 12.49 6.65
CA PHE A 121 -1.48 13.28 5.82
C PHE A 121 -0.75 13.87 4.61
N TYR A 122 -1.39 13.83 3.46
CA TYR A 122 -0.75 14.11 2.17
C TYR A 122 -0.15 15.51 2.07
N ASP A 123 -0.88 16.52 2.54
CA ASP A 123 -0.49 17.93 2.41
C ASP A 123 0.65 18.30 3.37
N THR A 124 0.56 17.87 4.62
CA THR A 124 1.47 18.32 5.69
C THR A 124 2.55 17.31 6.06
N ALA A 125 2.44 16.07 5.59
CA ALA A 125 3.27 14.93 6.02
C ALA A 125 3.21 14.66 7.55
N ASP A 126 2.19 15.15 8.24
CA ASP A 126 1.95 15.01 9.67
C ASP A 126 0.62 14.28 9.92
N GLU A 127 0.06 14.35 11.12
CA GLU A 127 -1.24 13.79 11.47
C GLU A 127 -2.35 14.83 11.28
N HIS A 128 -3.37 14.51 10.48
CA HIS A 128 -4.55 15.35 10.37
C HIS A 128 -5.39 15.27 11.65
N PRO A 129 -6.03 16.38 12.14
CA PRO A 129 -6.82 16.37 13.38
C PRO A 129 -7.93 15.32 13.44
N GLN A 130 -8.52 14.95 12.31
CA GLN A 130 -9.56 13.92 12.24
C GLN A 130 -9.03 12.48 12.22
N THR A 131 -7.73 12.26 12.08
CA THR A 131 -7.12 10.93 11.93
C THR A 131 -7.61 9.95 13.00
N GLN A 132 -7.52 10.33 14.27
CA GLN A 132 -7.89 9.44 15.39
C GLN A 132 -9.36 9.02 15.37
N ASN A 133 -10.25 9.87 14.87
CA ASN A 133 -11.67 9.53 14.72
C ASN A 133 -11.91 8.60 13.53
N LEU A 134 -11.22 8.85 12.42
CA LEU A 134 -11.33 8.02 11.22
C LEU A 134 -10.76 6.62 11.42
N LEU A 135 -9.71 6.47 12.23
CA LEU A 135 -9.15 5.16 12.56
C LEU A 135 -10.07 4.28 13.43
N LYS A 136 -11.16 4.84 13.98
CA LYS A 136 -12.19 4.09 14.71
C LYS A 136 -13.32 3.56 13.83
N GLN A 137 -13.24 3.76 12.53
CA GLN A 137 -14.29 3.43 11.55
C GLN A 137 -13.77 2.48 10.48
N ASN A 138 -14.67 2.04 9.60
CA ASN A 138 -14.32 1.27 8.41
C ASN A 138 -13.69 2.17 7.34
N THR A 139 -12.49 2.66 7.59
CA THR A 139 -11.74 3.61 6.77
C THR A 139 -10.77 2.88 5.85
N PHE A 140 -10.49 3.46 4.68
CA PHE A 140 -9.32 3.13 3.86
C PHE A 140 -8.16 4.04 4.26
N VAL A 141 -7.09 3.46 4.79
CA VAL A 141 -5.88 4.17 5.23
C VAL A 141 -4.77 3.96 4.21
N ASP A 142 -4.38 5.03 3.54
CA ASP A 142 -3.25 5.04 2.61
C ASP A 142 -1.96 5.39 3.37
N MET A 143 -1.07 4.43 3.46
CA MET A 143 0.21 4.57 4.15
C MET A 143 1.39 4.62 3.17
N ALA A 144 1.20 5.17 1.97
CA ALA A 144 2.24 5.24 0.95
C ALA A 144 3.50 5.98 1.41
N TRP A 145 3.38 6.93 2.31
CA TRP A 145 4.47 7.76 2.83
C TRP A 145 4.96 7.36 4.23
N ALA A 146 4.34 6.37 4.86
CA ALA A 146 4.57 6.06 6.26
C ALA A 146 6.04 5.78 6.60
N GLY A 147 6.75 5.04 5.76
CA GLY A 147 8.16 4.71 5.99
C GLY A 147 9.15 5.87 5.79
N GLY A 148 8.73 6.92 5.09
CA GLY A 148 9.52 8.14 4.87
C GLY A 148 9.14 9.30 5.78
N SER A 149 8.20 9.09 6.71
CA SER A 149 7.69 10.15 7.59
C SER A 149 8.53 10.29 8.85
N GLY A 150 8.60 11.54 9.35
CA GLY A 150 9.21 11.86 10.64
C GLY A 150 8.32 11.59 11.85
N LEU A 151 7.10 11.07 11.66
CA LEU A 151 6.15 10.82 12.74
C LEU A 151 6.68 9.76 13.73
N LYS A 152 6.66 10.09 15.02
CA LYS A 152 7.07 9.21 16.12
C LYS A 152 5.85 8.82 16.94
N LYS A 153 4.95 8.05 16.35
CA LYS A 153 3.66 7.70 16.96
C LYS A 153 3.25 6.27 16.65
N THR A 154 2.39 5.73 17.49
CA THR A 154 1.76 4.42 17.28
C THR A 154 0.28 4.62 16.97
N TYR A 155 -0.18 4.04 15.86
CA TYR A 155 -1.57 4.07 15.42
C TYR A 155 -2.22 2.70 15.58
N ASP A 156 -3.47 2.69 16.04
CA ASP A 156 -4.26 1.47 16.11
C ASP A 156 -5.16 1.35 14.87
N LEU A 157 -4.85 0.36 14.04
CA LEU A 157 -5.56 0.08 12.80
C LEU A 157 -6.54 -1.10 12.92
N SER A 158 -6.78 -1.61 14.13
CA SER A 158 -7.63 -2.79 14.34
C SER A 158 -9.08 -2.62 13.87
N LYS A 159 -9.58 -1.39 13.80
CA LYS A 159 -10.97 -1.07 13.41
C LYS A 159 -11.14 -0.62 11.96
N VAL A 160 -10.06 -0.26 11.26
CA VAL A 160 -10.17 0.19 9.87
C VAL A 160 -10.46 -0.98 8.93
N GLY A 161 -11.04 -0.68 7.78
CA GLY A 161 -11.40 -1.70 6.79
C GLY A 161 -10.25 -2.11 5.90
N TYR A 162 -9.38 -1.14 5.58
CA TYR A 162 -8.29 -1.30 4.61
C TYR A 162 -7.07 -0.52 5.05
N VAL A 163 -5.89 -1.09 4.82
CA VAL A 163 -4.59 -0.41 4.99
C VAL A 163 -3.71 -0.74 3.81
N ALA A 164 -3.23 0.27 3.10
CA ALA A 164 -2.36 0.07 1.94
C ALA A 164 -1.01 0.75 2.13
N PHE A 165 0.07 0.02 1.84
CA PHE A 165 1.44 0.51 1.87
C PHE A 165 2.05 0.54 0.47
N SER A 166 2.97 1.47 0.22
CA SER A 166 3.76 1.52 -0.99
C SER A 166 5.25 1.56 -0.67
N PHE A 167 6.01 0.73 -1.36
CA PHE A 167 7.48 0.76 -1.29
C PHE A 167 8.09 1.79 -2.23
N SER A 168 7.31 2.26 -3.21
CA SER A 168 7.76 3.26 -4.17
C SER A 168 8.29 4.54 -3.52
N LYS A 169 7.64 4.98 -2.44
CA LYS A 169 7.99 6.21 -1.73
C LYS A 169 8.99 5.95 -0.61
N MET A 170 8.79 4.89 0.17
CA MET A 170 9.66 4.51 1.30
C MET A 170 11.11 4.32 0.87
N PHE A 171 11.33 3.65 -0.25
CA PHE A 171 12.66 3.24 -0.71
C PHE A 171 13.11 3.91 -2.01
N GLY A 172 12.28 4.79 -2.60
CA GLY A 172 12.61 5.41 -3.88
C GLY A 172 12.63 4.44 -5.06
N ILE A 173 11.88 3.34 -4.98
CA ILE A 173 11.83 2.28 -6.00
C ILE A 173 10.53 2.33 -6.83
N GLN A 174 10.14 3.51 -7.23
CA GLN A 174 8.85 3.77 -7.89
C GLN A 174 8.60 2.94 -9.16
N TYR A 175 9.65 2.53 -9.86
CA TYR A 175 9.54 1.73 -11.07
C TYR A 175 9.31 0.23 -10.80
N HIS A 176 9.56 -0.24 -9.58
CA HIS A 176 9.39 -1.65 -9.22
C HIS A 176 7.96 -2.01 -8.81
N ARG A 177 7.11 -1.00 -8.59
CA ARG A 177 5.66 -1.16 -8.35
C ARG A 177 5.32 -2.27 -7.35
N VAL A 178 5.75 -2.11 -6.11
CA VAL A 178 5.41 -3.01 -5.01
C VAL A 178 4.64 -2.26 -3.94
N GLY A 179 3.58 -2.87 -3.47
CA GLY A 179 2.76 -2.43 -2.34
C GLY A 179 2.16 -3.62 -1.60
N ILE A 180 1.54 -3.35 -0.47
CA ILE A 180 0.76 -4.34 0.29
C ILE A 180 -0.59 -3.73 0.63
N LEU A 181 -1.65 -4.52 0.46
CA LEU A 181 -3.00 -4.20 0.93
C LEU A 181 -3.43 -5.19 2.01
N PHE A 182 -3.79 -4.67 3.16
CA PHE A 182 -4.50 -5.37 4.22
C PHE A 182 -5.98 -5.06 4.11
N SER A 183 -6.84 -6.07 4.10
CA SER A 183 -8.29 -5.93 4.00
C SER A 183 -9.01 -6.80 5.01
N LYS A 184 -10.11 -6.29 5.59
CA LYS A 184 -11.00 -7.08 6.46
C LYS A 184 -11.88 -8.03 5.66
N LYS A 185 -12.12 -7.76 4.37
CA LYS A 185 -12.95 -8.54 3.47
C LYS A 185 -12.14 -9.04 2.28
N PRO A 186 -12.46 -10.21 1.72
CA PRO A 186 -11.76 -10.70 0.56
C PRO A 186 -11.99 -9.78 -0.66
N ILE A 187 -10.94 -9.58 -1.45
CA ILE A 187 -10.98 -8.93 -2.76
C ILE A 187 -10.70 -10.02 -3.78
N ASN A 188 -11.72 -10.46 -4.50
CA ASN A 188 -11.67 -11.71 -5.27
C ASN A 188 -10.57 -11.73 -6.34
N THR A 189 -10.37 -10.61 -7.04
CA THR A 189 -9.28 -10.50 -8.03
C THR A 189 -7.92 -10.65 -7.36
N LEU A 190 -7.72 -10.05 -6.18
CA LEU A 190 -6.44 -10.15 -5.45
C LEU A 190 -6.26 -11.53 -4.78
N GLU A 191 -7.34 -12.20 -4.38
CA GLU A 191 -7.28 -13.61 -3.95
C GLU A 191 -6.78 -14.52 -5.09
N MET A 192 -7.32 -14.30 -6.30
CA MET A 192 -6.86 -15.01 -7.49
C MET A 192 -5.38 -14.71 -7.79
N TYR A 193 -4.98 -13.42 -7.76
CA TYR A 193 -3.58 -13.03 -7.98
C TYR A 193 -2.64 -13.67 -6.96
N LYS A 194 -3.03 -13.69 -5.68
CA LYS A 194 -2.27 -14.34 -4.61
C LYS A 194 -2.12 -15.84 -4.88
N LYS A 195 -3.21 -16.52 -5.22
CA LYS A 195 -3.24 -17.95 -5.50
C LYS A 195 -2.36 -18.33 -6.71
N GLU A 196 -2.42 -17.54 -7.77
CA GLU A 196 -1.65 -17.81 -9.01
C GLU A 196 -0.26 -17.15 -8.99
N ALA A 197 0.05 -16.38 -7.94
CA ALA A 197 1.23 -15.55 -7.82
C ALA A 197 1.40 -14.53 -8.97
N TYR A 198 0.30 -13.93 -9.41
CA TYR A 198 0.29 -12.83 -10.36
C TYR A 198 0.70 -11.51 -9.69
N VAL A 199 1.93 -11.49 -9.19
CA VAL A 199 2.53 -10.33 -8.52
C VAL A 199 3.91 -10.08 -9.09
N ASN A 200 4.43 -8.88 -8.90
CA ASN A 200 5.79 -8.54 -9.30
C ASN A 200 6.81 -9.23 -8.37
N LEU A 201 7.03 -10.53 -8.57
CA LEU A 201 7.94 -11.33 -7.75
C LEU A 201 9.36 -10.74 -7.69
N ALA A 202 9.83 -10.18 -8.79
CA ALA A 202 11.12 -9.53 -8.87
C ALA A 202 11.21 -8.29 -7.96
N GLY A 203 10.18 -7.46 -8.00
CA GLY A 203 10.09 -6.30 -7.11
C GLY A 203 9.93 -6.70 -5.65
N VAL A 204 9.21 -7.78 -5.37
CA VAL A 204 9.02 -8.35 -4.03
C VAL A 204 10.32 -8.90 -3.45
N ASP A 205 11.11 -9.60 -4.25
CA ASP A 205 12.39 -10.16 -3.83
C ASP A 205 13.47 -9.09 -3.65
N LEU A 206 13.37 -7.97 -4.38
CA LEU A 206 14.27 -6.82 -4.24
C LEU A 206 14.07 -6.07 -2.91
N VAL A 207 12.85 -6.02 -2.37
CA VAL A 207 12.48 -5.23 -1.19
C VAL A 207 12.65 -6.01 0.09
#